data_d79df625d91a92b50144df8e81d58342
#
_entry.id   d79df625d91a92b50144df8e81d58342
#
_cell.length_a   1.000
_cell.length_b   1.000
_cell.length_c   1.000
_cell.angle_alpha   90.00
_cell.angle_beta   90.00
_cell.angle_gamma   90.00
#
_symmetry.space_group_name_H-M   'P 1'
#
loop_
_entity.id
_entity.type
_entity.pdbx_description
1 polymer ?
#
loop_
_entity_poly.entity_id
_entity_poly.type
_entity_poly.pdbx_seq_one_letter_code
_entity_poly.pdbx_strand_id
1 'polypeptide(L)' 'MSALALWTIGPGEVELKPAEPGPLQPGQARARALVSGISRGTESLVFHGKVPSSERERMRCPLQEGQFPYPVKYG' A
#
# COMPACT_ATOMS: atom_id res chain seq x y z
N MET A 1 1.69 -18.07 -8.41
CA MET A 1 2.72 -17.41 -7.60
C MET A 1 2.03 -16.50 -6.57
N SER A 2 2.30 -16.74 -5.32
CA SER A 2 1.73 -15.92 -4.26
C SER A 2 2.63 -14.72 -3.99
N ALA A 3 2.01 -13.62 -3.63
CA ALA A 3 2.70 -12.40 -3.21
C ALA A 3 2.10 -11.95 -1.88
N LEU A 4 2.78 -11.06 -1.21
CA LEU A 4 2.31 -10.48 0.05
C LEU A 4 2.15 -8.98 -0.13
N ALA A 5 1.11 -8.43 0.45
CA ALA A 5 0.86 -7.00 0.48
C ALA A 5 0.88 -6.52 1.93
N LEU A 6 1.48 -5.36 2.15
CA LEU A 6 1.51 -4.74 3.47
C LEU A 6 0.31 -3.84 3.63
N TRP A 7 -0.48 -4.11 4.64
CA TRP A 7 -1.66 -3.30 4.97
C TRP A 7 -1.46 -2.61 6.31
N THR A 8 -1.83 -1.36 6.38
CA THR A 8 -1.99 -0.67 7.66
C THR A 8 -3.43 -0.91 8.12
N ILE A 9 -3.59 -1.60 9.24
CA ILE A 9 -4.91 -2.03 9.73
C ILE A 9 -5.38 -1.23 10.94
N GLY A 10 -4.53 -0.41 11.49
CA GLY A 10 -4.82 0.48 12.62
C GLY A 10 -3.64 1.39 12.86
N PRO A 11 -3.72 2.35 13.77
CA PRO A 11 -2.62 3.26 14.03
C PRO A 11 -1.41 2.50 14.59
N GLY A 12 -0.29 2.52 13.84
CA GLY A 12 0.90 1.80 14.22
C GLY A 12 0.81 0.30 14.09
N GLU A 13 -0.21 -0.22 13.38
CA GLU A 13 -0.42 -1.64 13.20
C GLU A 13 -0.43 -2.01 11.73
N VAL A 14 0.36 -3.01 11.36
CA VAL A 14 0.44 -3.50 9.99
C VAL A 14 0.22 -5.00 9.96
N GLU A 15 -0.19 -5.48 8.79
CA GLU A 15 -0.39 -6.90 8.55
C GLU A 15 0.03 -7.23 7.13
N LEU A 16 0.71 -8.35 6.97
CA LEU A 16 1.01 -8.89 5.64
C LEU A 16 -0.13 -9.81 5.23
N LYS A 17 -0.75 -9.50 4.11
CA LYS A 17 -1.87 -10.29 3.59
C LYS A 17 -1.50 -10.89 2.25
N PRO A 18 -1.97 -12.10 1.92
CA PRO A 18 -1.76 -12.65 0.61
C PRO A 18 -2.36 -11.74 -0.47
N ALA A 19 -1.63 -11.60 -1.56
CA ALA A 19 -2.07 -10.84 -2.72
C ALA A 19 -1.76 -11.67 -3.95
N GLU A 20 -2.75 -11.91 -4.78
CA GLU A 20 -2.56 -12.66 -6.01
C GLU A 20 -2.57 -11.69 -7.19
N PRO A 21 -1.41 -11.48 -7.84
CA PRO A 21 -1.41 -10.69 -9.06
C PRO A 21 -2.17 -11.48 -10.12
N GLY A 22 -3.11 -10.82 -10.79
CA GLY A 22 -3.88 -11.48 -11.83
C GLY A 22 -3.00 -11.87 -13.02
N PRO A 23 -3.61 -12.50 -14.05
CA PRO A 23 -2.84 -12.86 -15.25
C PRO A 23 -2.33 -11.60 -15.96
N LEU A 24 -1.14 -11.74 -16.58
CA LEU A 24 -0.57 -10.65 -17.37
C LEU A 24 -1.43 -10.37 -18.59
N GLN A 25 -1.77 -9.11 -18.78
CA GLN A 25 -2.50 -8.64 -19.95
C GLN A 25 -1.52 -8.10 -20.98
N PRO A 26 -1.92 -8.01 -22.26
CA PRO A 26 -1.06 -7.40 -23.28
C PRO A 26 -0.64 -5.99 -22.87
N GLY A 27 0.64 -5.67 -23.06
CA GLY A 27 1.19 -4.38 -22.71
C GLY A 27 1.58 -4.24 -21.24
N GLN A 28 1.37 -5.25 -20.43
CA GLN A 28 1.77 -5.25 -19.01
C GLN A 28 3.07 -6.03 -18.81
N ALA A 29 3.77 -5.71 -17.74
CA ALA A 29 4.95 -6.46 -17.31
C ALA A 29 4.79 -6.84 -15.85
N ARG A 30 5.41 -7.93 -15.46
CA ARG A 30 5.45 -8.36 -14.06
C ARG A 30 6.88 -8.29 -13.57
N ALA A 31 7.06 -7.60 -12.44
CA ALA A 31 8.36 -7.53 -11.81
C ALA A 31 8.30 -8.21 -10.44
N ARG A 32 9.40 -8.83 -10.06
CA ARG A 32 9.54 -9.40 -8.73
C ARG A 32 10.48 -8.50 -7.93
N ALA A 33 9.96 -7.92 -6.86
CA ALA A 33 10.77 -7.08 -5.99
C ALA A 33 11.80 -7.94 -5.25
N LEU A 34 13.04 -7.49 -5.22
CA LEU A 34 14.08 -8.12 -4.42
C LEU A 34 14.18 -7.45 -3.06
N VAL A 35 14.07 -6.12 -3.05
CA VAL A 35 14.04 -5.32 -1.83
C VAL A 35 13.15 -4.13 -2.08
N SER A 36 12.65 -3.53 -1.00
CA SER A 36 11.86 -2.30 -1.04
C SER A 36 12.42 -1.31 -0.03
N GLY A 37 12.19 -0.02 -0.29
CA GLY A 37 12.55 1.03 0.65
C GLY A 37 11.31 1.59 1.33
N ILE A 38 11.46 1.99 2.58
CA ILE A 38 10.39 2.63 3.34
C ILE A 38 10.79 4.07 3.60
N SER A 39 9.94 5.01 3.20
CA SER A 39 10.21 6.43 3.43
C SER A 39 9.77 6.82 4.83
N ARG A 40 10.52 7.73 5.46
CA ARG A 40 10.17 8.22 6.79
C ARG A 40 9.06 9.26 6.78
N GLY A 41 8.84 9.90 5.65
CA GLY A 41 7.83 10.95 5.51
C GLY A 41 6.44 10.40 5.33
N THR A 42 6.07 10.16 4.08
CA THR A 42 4.72 9.77 3.70
C THR A 42 4.28 8.46 4.35
N GLU A 43 5.14 7.46 4.35
CA GLU A 43 4.78 6.16 4.91
C GLU A 43 4.63 6.19 6.43
N SER A 44 5.33 7.10 7.11
CA SER A 44 5.14 7.30 8.53
C SER A 44 3.73 7.84 8.82
N LEU A 45 3.24 8.77 8.00
CA LEU A 45 1.88 9.29 8.15
C LEU A 45 0.85 8.17 7.96
N VAL A 46 1.06 7.32 6.97
CA VAL A 46 0.15 6.20 6.71
C VAL A 46 0.18 5.21 7.87
N PHE A 47 1.38 4.84 8.31
CA PHE A 47 1.57 3.87 9.38
C PHE A 47 0.89 4.29 10.68
N HIS A 48 0.99 5.57 11.02
CA HIS A 48 0.38 6.08 12.26
C HIS A 48 -1.08 6.52 12.09
N GLY A 49 -1.64 6.39 10.90
CA GLY A 49 -3.01 6.80 10.63
C GLY A 49 -3.20 8.30 10.71
N LYS A 50 -2.16 9.07 10.41
CA LYS A 50 -2.15 10.53 10.57
C LYS A 50 -2.26 11.30 9.26
N VAL A 51 -2.71 10.66 8.18
CA VAL A 51 -2.96 11.37 6.94
C VAL A 51 -4.10 12.37 7.17
N PRO A 52 -3.85 13.68 7.00
CA PRO A 52 -4.92 14.68 7.21
C PRO A 52 -6.07 14.44 6.24
N SER A 53 -7.31 14.66 6.70
CA SER A 53 -8.47 14.44 5.85
C SER A 53 -8.44 15.29 4.58
N SER A 54 -7.85 16.47 4.63
CA SER A 54 -7.69 17.34 3.46
C SER A 54 -6.71 16.79 2.43
N GLU A 55 -5.86 15.84 2.81
CA GLU A 55 -4.82 15.31 1.94
C GLU A 55 -5.11 13.87 1.48
N ARG A 56 -6.20 13.27 1.92
CA ARG A 56 -6.50 11.88 1.63
C ARG A 56 -6.61 11.59 0.14
N GLU A 57 -7.23 12.48 -0.61
CA GLU A 57 -7.38 12.30 -2.05
C GLU A 57 -6.07 12.56 -2.77
N ARG A 58 -5.37 13.62 -2.39
CA ARG A 58 -4.11 14.00 -3.01
C ARG A 58 -3.01 12.96 -2.77
N MET A 59 -3.00 12.34 -1.59
CA MET A 59 -2.00 11.33 -1.25
C MET A 59 -2.32 9.94 -1.78
N ARG A 60 -3.53 9.74 -2.30
CA ARG A 60 -3.89 8.43 -2.83
C ARG A 60 -2.96 8.04 -3.97
N CYS A 61 -2.33 6.88 -3.84
CA CYS A 61 -1.40 6.40 -4.86
C CYS A 61 -2.12 5.52 -5.89
N PRO A 62 -1.53 5.35 -7.08
CA PRO A 62 -2.09 4.41 -8.05
C PRO A 62 -2.15 3.00 -7.47
N LEU A 63 -3.23 2.28 -7.79
CA LEU A 63 -3.46 0.90 -7.35
C LEU A 63 -3.60 0.73 -5.83
N GLN A 64 -3.80 1.84 -5.11
CA GLN A 64 -4.09 1.77 -3.69
C GLN A 64 -5.38 1.00 -3.45
N GLU A 65 -5.39 0.15 -2.43
CA GLU A 65 -6.59 -0.52 -1.98
C GLU A 65 -6.91 -0.06 -0.57
N GLY A 66 -8.21 -0.03 -0.25
CA GLY A 66 -8.66 0.49 1.03
C GLY A 66 -8.70 2.00 1.06
N GLN A 67 -8.88 2.54 2.23
CA GLN A 67 -9.06 3.98 2.44
C GLN A 67 -8.23 4.45 3.62
N PHE A 68 -7.69 5.66 3.54
CA PHE A 68 -7.14 6.31 4.72
C PHE A 68 -8.25 6.55 5.74
N PRO A 69 -7.96 6.50 7.02
CA PRO A 69 -6.65 6.20 7.60
C PRO A 69 -6.31 4.72 7.56
N TYR A 70 -7.28 3.85 7.66
CA TYR A 70 -7.09 2.40 7.64
C TYR A 70 -8.45 1.72 7.52
N PRO A 71 -8.50 0.46 7.04
CA PRO A 71 -7.38 -0.32 6.52
C PRO A 71 -6.96 0.15 5.14
N VAL A 72 -5.67 0.18 4.88
CA VAL A 72 -5.17 0.67 3.60
C VAL A 72 -3.90 -0.10 3.19
N LYS A 73 -3.85 -0.45 1.91
CA LYS A 73 -2.64 -0.91 1.26
C LYS A 73 -2.13 0.25 0.42
N TYR A 74 -1.13 0.94 0.92
CA TYR A 74 -0.59 2.12 0.29
C TYR A 74 0.55 1.74 -0.66
N GLY A 75 0.28 1.81 -1.95
CA GLY A 75 1.28 1.49 -2.98
C GLY A 75 1.32 0.06 -3.46
#